data_f970fd2bbb80317c88758324583a797f
#
_entry.id   f970fd2bbb80317c88758324583a797f
#
_cell.length_a   1.000
_cell.length_b   1.000
_cell.length_c   1.000
_cell.angle_alpha   90.00
_cell.angle_beta   90.00
_cell.angle_gamma   90.00
#
_symmetry.space_group_name_H-M   'P 1'
#
loop_
_entity.id
_entity.type
_entity.pdbx_description
1 polymer ?
#
loop_
_entity_poly.entity_id
_entity_poly.type
_entity_poly.pdbx_seq_one_letter_code
_entity_poly.pdbx_strand_id
1 'polypeptide(L)'
;TKGVYYAAETVLTAVAEMAFYRLLFFAESPQTQWPDDAAEYTAFAAAIRCEKAVDLTRPPLDRDEKAWTDPTDYAACQAIADVAREAGMQAIRYRSARDPKGANIALLTCSGFAKAKPLEPHTWRIRIGSFGVQAICEFPDRRLEFSRTSFVDPRLANMRWERGR
;
A
#
# COMPACT_ATOMS: atom_id res chain seq x y z
N THR A 1 20.54 -0.14 6.81
CA THR A 1 19.47 -0.68 5.95
C THR A 1 19.31 0.26 4.76
N LYS A 2 19.40 -0.25 3.54
CA LYS A 2 19.19 0.55 2.33
C LYS A 2 17.70 0.91 2.25
N GLY A 3 17.38 2.18 2.08
CA GLY A 3 15.99 2.66 1.97
C GLY A 3 15.27 2.09 0.73
N VAL A 4 13.94 2.04 0.81
CA VAL A 4 13.03 1.73 -0.30
C VAL A 4 11.92 2.77 -0.31
N TYR A 5 11.60 3.28 -1.49
CA TYR A 5 10.41 4.10 -1.66
C TYR A 5 9.28 3.22 -2.23
N TYR A 6 8.19 3.14 -1.50
CA TYR A 6 6.99 2.40 -1.93
C TYR A 6 5.95 3.34 -2.49
N ALA A 7 5.37 2.95 -3.62
CA ALA A 7 4.25 3.64 -4.25
C ALA A 7 3.28 2.63 -4.88
N ALA A 8 2.10 3.08 -5.23
CA ALA A 8 1.13 2.30 -6.00
C ALA A 8 0.90 2.95 -7.38
N GLU A 9 0.50 2.16 -8.36
CA GLU A 9 0.21 2.69 -9.71
C GLU A 9 -1.06 3.54 -9.77
N THR A 10 -1.96 3.36 -8.81
CA THR A 10 -3.21 4.14 -8.71
C THR A 10 -3.43 4.67 -7.29
N VAL A 11 -4.17 5.76 -7.20
CA VAL A 11 -4.59 6.31 -5.90
C VAL A 11 -5.47 5.31 -5.14
N LEU A 12 -6.34 4.56 -5.84
CA LEU A 12 -7.16 3.51 -5.22
C LEU A 12 -6.28 2.48 -4.48
N THR A 13 -5.27 1.96 -5.15
CA THR A 13 -4.34 0.98 -4.57
C THR A 13 -3.56 1.59 -3.41
N ALA A 14 -3.07 2.84 -3.54
CA ALA A 14 -2.35 3.53 -2.46
C ALA A 14 -3.24 3.73 -1.21
N VAL A 15 -4.50 4.11 -1.41
CA VAL A 15 -5.46 4.29 -0.31
C VAL A 15 -5.84 2.94 0.31
N ALA A 16 -5.98 1.87 -0.48
CA ALA A 16 -6.25 0.52 0.02
C ALA A 16 -5.10 0.01 0.93
N GLU A 17 -3.86 0.17 0.48
CA GLU A 17 -2.67 -0.18 1.29
C GLU A 17 -2.66 0.61 2.61
N MET A 18 -2.84 1.92 2.55
CA MET A 18 -2.86 2.77 3.73
C MET A 18 -4.03 2.42 4.67
N ALA A 19 -5.23 2.21 4.13
CA ALA A 19 -6.42 1.83 4.89
C ALA A 19 -6.19 0.52 5.65
N PHE A 20 -5.60 -0.48 4.99
CA PHE A 20 -5.26 -1.76 5.62
C PHE A 20 -4.31 -1.57 6.80
N TYR A 21 -3.18 -0.86 6.62
CA TYR A 21 -2.21 -0.67 7.70
C TYR A 21 -2.76 0.16 8.86
N ARG A 22 -3.66 1.09 8.59
CA ARG A 22 -4.38 1.82 9.64
C ARG A 22 -5.31 0.89 10.43
N LEU A 23 -6.06 0.02 9.76
CA LEU A 23 -6.89 -0.99 10.44
C LEU A 23 -6.05 -1.97 11.24
N LEU A 24 -4.91 -2.41 10.68
CA LEU A 24 -3.98 -3.32 11.37
C LEU A 24 -3.44 -2.69 12.66
N PHE A 25 -3.08 -1.41 12.64
CA PHE A 25 -2.69 -0.68 13.85
C PHE A 25 -3.75 -0.78 14.95
N PHE A 26 -5.03 -0.59 14.60
CA PHE A 26 -6.11 -0.73 15.57
C PHE A 26 -6.34 -2.19 15.98
N ALA A 27 -6.17 -3.16 15.08
CA ALA A 27 -6.26 -4.58 15.43
C ALA A 27 -5.22 -4.98 16.47
N GLU A 28 -3.99 -4.49 16.31
CA GLU A 28 -2.86 -4.73 17.22
C GLU A 28 -2.90 -3.85 18.49
N SER A 29 -3.76 -2.82 18.51
CA SER A 29 -3.92 -1.90 19.63
C SER A 29 -5.37 -1.86 20.12
N PRO A 30 -5.91 -2.95 20.70
CA PRO A 30 -7.34 -3.09 21.01
C PRO A 30 -7.87 -2.08 22.05
N GLN A 31 -6.99 -1.46 22.83
CA GLN A 31 -7.35 -0.42 23.81
C GLN A 31 -7.42 0.99 23.19
N THR A 32 -6.89 1.18 21.99
CA THR A 32 -6.90 2.48 21.32
C THR A 32 -8.31 2.76 20.78
N GLN A 33 -8.88 3.90 21.15
CA GLN A 33 -10.18 4.34 20.66
C GLN A 33 -10.12 4.72 19.18
N TRP A 34 -11.26 4.63 18.50
CA TRP A 34 -11.37 5.18 17.16
C TRP A 34 -11.21 6.70 17.21
N PRO A 35 -10.54 7.31 16.21
CA PRO A 35 -10.47 8.76 16.12
C PRO A 35 -11.86 9.36 15.87
N ASP A 36 -12.15 10.48 16.50
CA ASP A 36 -13.43 11.20 16.33
C ASP A 36 -13.48 11.87 14.95
N ASP A 37 -12.33 12.38 14.49
CA ASP A 37 -12.21 13.14 13.26
C ASP A 37 -11.55 12.35 12.13
N ALA A 38 -11.80 12.79 10.88
CA ALA A 38 -11.07 12.33 9.72
C ALA A 38 -9.63 12.89 9.74
N ALA A 39 -8.66 12.03 9.49
CA ALA A 39 -7.28 12.46 9.28
C ALA A 39 -7.06 12.95 7.86
N GLU A 40 -6.26 13.99 7.70
CA GLU A 40 -5.91 14.58 6.41
C GLU A 40 -4.59 13.98 5.88
N TYR A 41 -4.60 13.57 4.61
CA TYR A 41 -3.46 13.00 3.91
C TYR A 41 -3.30 13.67 2.55
N THR A 42 -2.08 13.76 2.07
CA THR A 42 -1.80 14.20 0.71
C THR A 42 -1.40 13.00 -0.15
N ALA A 43 -2.21 12.69 -1.15
CA ALA A 43 -1.80 11.81 -2.23
C ALA A 43 -1.09 12.63 -3.31
N PHE A 44 0.03 12.16 -3.80
CA PHE A 44 0.77 12.79 -4.89
C PHE A 44 1.32 11.75 -5.85
N ALA A 45 1.53 12.11 -7.11
CA ALA A 45 2.19 11.27 -8.09
C ALA A 45 3.71 11.51 -8.07
N ALA A 46 4.48 10.44 -8.19
CA ALA A 46 5.92 10.48 -8.42
C ALA A 46 6.22 9.97 -9.82
N ALA A 47 6.91 10.76 -10.64
CA ALA A 47 7.36 10.31 -11.95
C ALA A 47 8.53 9.35 -11.79
N ILE A 48 8.35 8.10 -12.23
CA ILE A 48 9.37 7.05 -12.15
C ILE A 48 9.79 6.66 -13.57
N ARG A 49 11.09 6.54 -13.79
CA ARG A 49 11.71 5.99 -15.00
C ARG A 49 12.87 5.10 -14.60
N CYS A 50 12.74 3.83 -14.86
CA CYS A 50 13.78 2.83 -14.60
C CYS A 50 14.17 2.14 -15.89
N GLU A 51 15.47 2.02 -16.15
CA GLU A 51 16.00 1.23 -17.27
C GLU A 51 16.07 -0.26 -16.93
N LYS A 52 16.24 -0.56 -15.63
CA LYS A 52 16.32 -1.92 -15.10
C LYS A 52 15.28 -2.09 -14.01
N ALA A 53 14.23 -2.85 -14.30
CA ALA A 53 13.18 -3.16 -13.34
C ALA A 53 12.75 -4.63 -13.45
N VAL A 54 12.35 -5.20 -12.33
CA VAL A 54 11.74 -6.53 -12.24
C VAL A 54 10.22 -6.36 -12.16
N ASP A 55 9.49 -7.10 -12.99
CA ASP A 55 8.02 -7.14 -12.95
C ASP A 55 7.54 -8.52 -12.48
N LEU A 56 7.14 -8.62 -11.21
CA LEU A 56 6.63 -9.86 -10.60
C LEU A 56 5.19 -10.18 -11.03
N THR A 57 4.55 -9.30 -11.80
CA THR A 57 3.16 -9.49 -12.28
C THR A 57 3.11 -10.13 -13.65
N ARG A 58 4.26 -10.51 -14.23
CA ARG A 58 4.40 -11.08 -15.59
C ARG A 58 5.17 -12.38 -15.58
N PRO A 59 4.94 -13.25 -16.59
CA PRO A 59 5.75 -14.45 -16.78
C PRO A 59 7.26 -14.15 -16.90
N PRO A 60 8.10 -15.01 -16.32
CA PRO A 60 7.78 -16.25 -15.60
C PRO A 60 7.49 -16.06 -14.09
N LEU A 61 7.61 -14.86 -13.55
CA LEU A 61 7.59 -14.57 -12.12
C LEU A 61 6.18 -14.51 -11.52
N ASP A 62 5.16 -14.30 -12.34
CA ASP A 62 3.75 -14.26 -11.91
C ASP A 62 3.23 -15.61 -11.40
N ARG A 63 3.87 -16.73 -11.76
CA ARG A 63 3.51 -18.06 -11.23
C ARG A 63 3.67 -18.15 -9.72
N ASP A 64 4.54 -17.35 -9.13
CA ASP A 64 4.83 -17.31 -7.70
C ASP A 64 4.08 -16.16 -6.99
N GLU A 65 3.01 -15.62 -7.60
CA GLU A 65 2.23 -14.49 -7.08
C GLU A 65 1.80 -14.68 -5.62
N LYS A 66 1.44 -15.90 -5.22
CA LYS A 66 1.06 -16.20 -3.83
C LYS A 66 2.19 -15.93 -2.84
N ALA A 67 3.44 -16.16 -3.23
CA ALA A 67 4.60 -15.85 -2.39
C ALA A 67 4.87 -14.33 -2.35
N TRP A 68 4.64 -13.64 -3.46
CA TRP A 68 4.82 -12.18 -3.52
C TRP A 68 3.72 -11.38 -2.82
N THR A 69 2.56 -12.00 -2.60
CA THR A 69 1.37 -11.34 -1.99
C THR A 69 0.99 -11.94 -0.65
N ASP A 70 1.83 -12.78 -0.05
CA ASP A 70 1.56 -13.34 1.29
C ASP A 70 1.39 -12.19 2.30
N PRO A 71 0.26 -12.15 3.04
CA PRO A 71 -0.01 -11.04 3.95
C PRO A 71 0.84 -11.04 5.21
N THR A 72 1.48 -12.16 5.55
CA THR A 72 2.17 -12.37 6.83
C THR A 72 3.62 -12.83 6.68
N ASP A 73 3.96 -13.53 5.59
CA ASP A 73 5.33 -13.97 5.31
C ASP A 73 5.97 -13.11 4.21
N TYR A 74 6.96 -12.33 4.59
CA TYR A 74 7.70 -11.43 3.69
C TYR A 74 9.05 -12.00 3.25
N ALA A 75 9.41 -13.25 3.62
CA ALA A 75 10.73 -13.83 3.36
C ALA A 75 11.04 -13.87 1.85
N ALA A 76 10.06 -14.30 1.03
CA ALA A 76 10.20 -14.33 -0.43
C ALA A 76 10.39 -12.93 -1.02
N CYS A 77 9.62 -11.94 -0.55
CA CYS A 77 9.73 -10.55 -0.98
C CYS A 77 11.08 -9.92 -0.60
N GLN A 78 11.60 -10.25 0.57
CA GLN A 78 12.92 -9.79 1.02
C GLN A 78 14.03 -10.41 0.18
N ALA A 79 13.98 -11.73 -0.05
CA ALA A 79 14.97 -12.45 -0.85
C ALA A 79 15.04 -11.90 -2.30
N ILE A 80 13.90 -11.71 -2.96
CA ILE A 80 13.90 -11.16 -4.32
C ILE A 80 14.39 -9.71 -4.35
N ALA A 81 14.12 -8.92 -3.30
CA ALA A 81 14.62 -7.55 -3.20
C ALA A 81 16.14 -7.49 -3.06
N ASP A 82 16.74 -8.43 -2.34
CA ASP A 82 18.20 -8.53 -2.19
C ASP A 82 18.85 -8.94 -3.51
N VAL A 83 18.33 -9.98 -4.17
CA VAL A 83 18.80 -10.41 -5.51
C VAL A 83 18.66 -9.28 -6.53
N ALA A 84 17.53 -8.56 -6.52
CA ALA A 84 17.32 -7.43 -7.43
C ALA A 84 18.34 -6.31 -7.20
N ARG A 85 18.66 -6.01 -5.94
CA ARG A 85 19.69 -5.01 -5.60
C ARG A 85 21.09 -5.44 -6.07
N GLU A 86 21.46 -6.69 -5.83
CA GLU A 86 22.75 -7.25 -6.28
C GLU A 86 22.88 -7.21 -7.80
N ALA A 87 21.79 -7.46 -8.52
CA ALA A 87 21.72 -7.35 -9.98
C ALA A 87 21.62 -5.90 -10.50
N GLY A 88 21.65 -4.90 -9.61
CA GLY A 88 21.58 -3.48 -9.99
C GLY A 88 20.22 -3.05 -10.53
N MET A 89 19.13 -3.74 -10.14
CA MET A 89 17.79 -3.32 -10.49
C MET A 89 17.41 -2.04 -9.73
N GLN A 90 16.67 -1.17 -10.39
CA GLN A 90 16.24 0.12 -9.84
C GLN A 90 14.86 0.04 -9.17
N ALA A 91 14.00 -0.86 -9.65
CA ALA A 91 12.65 -1.03 -9.14
C ALA A 91 12.15 -2.46 -9.24
N ILE A 92 11.16 -2.78 -8.40
CA ILE A 92 10.36 -4.01 -8.47
C ILE A 92 8.90 -3.57 -8.55
N ARG A 93 8.18 -4.07 -9.57
CA ARG A 93 6.74 -3.96 -9.71
C ARG A 93 6.10 -5.26 -9.23
N TYR A 94 5.08 -5.17 -8.38
CA TYR A 94 4.44 -6.34 -7.79
C TYR A 94 2.94 -6.11 -7.57
N ARG A 95 2.16 -7.20 -7.49
CA ARG A 95 0.74 -7.15 -7.22
C ARG A 95 0.48 -6.65 -5.79
N SER A 96 -0.51 -5.78 -5.62
CA SER A 96 -0.95 -5.40 -4.28
C SER A 96 -1.68 -6.56 -3.59
N ALA A 97 -1.31 -6.84 -2.34
CA ALA A 97 -2.03 -7.79 -1.51
C ALA A 97 -3.37 -7.23 -0.99
N ARG A 98 -3.62 -5.94 -1.14
CA ARG A 98 -4.79 -5.22 -0.60
C ARG A 98 -5.75 -4.75 -1.70
N ASP A 99 -5.27 -4.69 -2.93
CA ASP A 99 -6.06 -4.42 -4.12
C ASP A 99 -5.66 -5.44 -5.20
N PRO A 100 -6.41 -6.55 -5.36
CA PRO A 100 -6.02 -7.63 -6.28
C PRO A 100 -5.91 -7.20 -7.75
N LYS A 101 -6.50 -6.07 -8.12
CA LYS A 101 -6.39 -5.50 -9.47
C LYS A 101 -5.26 -4.48 -9.58
N GLY A 102 -4.71 -4.03 -8.47
CA GLY A 102 -3.68 -3.01 -8.38
C GLY A 102 -2.26 -3.57 -8.39
N ALA A 103 -1.31 -2.71 -8.67
CA ALA A 103 0.11 -3.01 -8.54
C ALA A 103 0.84 -1.91 -7.78
N ASN A 104 1.89 -2.32 -7.10
CA ASN A 104 2.78 -1.46 -6.34
C ASN A 104 4.17 -1.43 -6.98
N ILE A 105 4.93 -0.41 -6.66
CA ILE A 105 6.32 -0.21 -7.03
C ILE A 105 7.16 -0.09 -5.76
N ALA A 106 8.19 -0.90 -5.65
CA ALA A 106 9.28 -0.71 -4.71
C ALA A 106 10.48 -0.12 -5.47
N LEU A 107 10.75 1.17 -5.29
CA LEU A 107 11.89 1.85 -5.89
C LEU A 107 13.11 1.65 -4.99
N LEU A 108 14.12 0.98 -5.50
CA LEU A 108 15.31 0.55 -4.77
C LEU A 108 16.44 1.59 -4.77
N THR A 109 16.35 2.59 -5.65
CA THR A 109 17.35 3.66 -5.79
C THR A 109 16.70 4.98 -6.20
N CYS A 110 17.24 6.09 -5.70
CA CYS A 110 16.74 7.43 -6.03
C CYS A 110 16.92 7.80 -7.51
N SER A 111 17.84 7.14 -8.23
CA SER A 111 18.04 7.39 -9.68
C SER A 111 16.84 7.01 -10.54
N GLY A 112 15.88 6.24 -9.99
CA GLY A 112 14.64 5.90 -10.67
C GLY A 112 13.57 7.02 -10.65
N PHE A 113 13.76 8.11 -9.90
CA PHE A 113 12.87 9.27 -10.02
C PHE A 113 13.18 10.09 -11.27
N ALA A 114 12.18 10.27 -12.13
CA ALA A 114 12.31 11.06 -13.35
C ALA A 114 12.13 12.57 -13.11
N LYS A 115 11.56 12.95 -11.96
CA LYS A 115 11.39 14.35 -11.52
C LYS A 115 11.72 14.50 -10.05
N ALA A 116 12.30 15.64 -9.69
CA ALA A 116 12.70 15.93 -8.32
C ALA A 116 11.55 16.36 -7.40
N LYS A 117 10.37 16.68 -7.97
CA LYS A 117 9.22 17.17 -7.21
C LYS A 117 8.02 16.27 -7.39
N PRO A 118 7.19 16.11 -6.36
CA PRO A 118 5.89 15.47 -6.46
C PRO A 118 5.00 16.19 -7.48
N LEU A 119 4.10 15.44 -8.10
CA LEU A 119 3.13 15.91 -9.07
C LEU A 119 1.72 15.72 -8.51
N GLU A 120 0.78 16.56 -8.97
CA GLU A 120 -0.66 16.39 -8.74
C GLU A 120 -1.00 16.10 -7.26
N PRO A 121 -0.64 16.96 -6.31
CA PRO A 121 -1.02 16.75 -4.92
C PRO A 121 -2.53 16.92 -4.73
N HIS A 122 -3.17 15.91 -4.12
CA HIS A 122 -4.58 15.95 -3.77
C HIS A 122 -4.78 15.65 -2.30
N THR A 123 -5.59 16.44 -1.61
CA THR A 123 -5.93 16.22 -0.21
C THR A 123 -7.03 15.17 -0.08
N TRP A 124 -6.78 14.17 0.74
CA TRP A 124 -7.70 13.10 1.10
C TRP A 124 -8.02 13.17 2.59
N ARG A 125 -9.31 13.19 2.91
CA ARG A 125 -9.79 13.03 4.29
C ARG A 125 -10.21 11.59 4.52
N ILE A 126 -9.58 10.94 5.50
CA ILE A 126 -9.76 9.53 5.77
C ILE A 126 -10.29 9.33 7.17
N ARG A 127 -11.49 8.79 7.24
CA ARG A 127 -12.18 8.43 8.48
C ARG A 127 -12.13 6.92 8.68
N ILE A 128 -11.78 6.52 9.91
CA ILE A 128 -11.67 5.11 10.31
C ILE A 128 -12.55 4.91 11.53
N GLY A 129 -13.29 3.81 11.57
CA GLY A 129 -14.18 3.51 12.67
C GLY A 129 -14.72 2.08 12.62
N SER A 130 -15.74 1.81 13.43
CA SER A 130 -16.39 0.50 13.44
C SER A 130 -17.04 0.09 12.13
N PHE A 131 -17.26 1.02 11.21
CA PHE A 131 -17.77 0.79 9.85
C PHE A 131 -16.70 0.36 8.86
N GLY A 132 -15.42 0.53 9.18
CA GLY A 132 -14.28 0.35 8.27
C GLY A 132 -13.56 1.65 8.00
N VAL A 133 -13.24 1.93 6.73
CA VAL A 133 -12.52 3.13 6.27
C VAL A 133 -13.28 3.84 5.17
N GLN A 134 -13.43 5.14 5.30
CA GLN A 134 -13.94 6.04 4.25
C GLN A 134 -12.87 7.06 3.90
N ALA A 135 -12.57 7.20 2.61
CA ALA A 135 -11.62 8.16 2.09
C ALA A 135 -12.29 9.06 1.06
N ILE A 136 -12.19 10.36 1.26
CA ILE A 136 -12.84 11.38 0.42
C ILE A 136 -11.79 12.38 -0.06
N CYS A 137 -11.76 12.61 -1.36
CA CYS A 137 -11.08 13.72 -2.01
C CYS A 137 -12.14 14.63 -2.64
N GLU A 138 -12.11 15.92 -2.31
CA GLU A 138 -13.10 16.87 -2.83
C GLU A 138 -12.76 17.32 -4.25
N PHE A 139 -11.46 17.39 -4.56
CA PHE A 139 -10.98 17.82 -5.88
C PHE A 139 -9.81 16.95 -6.35
N PRO A 140 -10.02 16.06 -7.36
CA PRO A 140 -11.30 15.72 -8.01
C PRO A 140 -12.24 14.97 -7.04
N ASP A 141 -13.57 15.08 -7.21
CA ASP A 141 -14.54 14.36 -6.36
C ASP A 141 -14.34 12.85 -6.50
N ARG A 142 -13.83 12.24 -5.46
CA ARG A 142 -13.58 10.80 -5.35
C ARG A 142 -13.89 10.31 -3.95
N ARG A 143 -14.56 9.16 -3.91
CA ARG A 143 -14.90 8.48 -2.66
C ARG A 143 -14.49 7.02 -2.76
N LEU A 144 -13.79 6.54 -1.73
CA LEU A 144 -13.39 5.15 -1.60
C LEU A 144 -13.85 4.65 -0.23
N GLU A 145 -14.40 3.44 -0.22
CA GLU A 145 -14.88 2.83 1.01
C GLU A 145 -14.34 1.40 1.11
N PHE A 146 -13.85 1.07 2.29
CA PHE A 146 -13.39 -0.26 2.65
C PHE A 146 -14.17 -0.71 3.87
N SER A 147 -15.05 -1.68 3.68
CA SER A 147 -15.83 -2.29 4.76
C SER A 147 -14.94 -3.16 5.66
N ARG A 148 -15.50 -3.66 6.74
CA ARG A 148 -14.84 -4.63 7.65
C ARG A 148 -14.33 -5.88 6.95
N THR A 149 -14.95 -6.25 5.83
CA THR A 149 -14.64 -7.47 5.04
C THR A 149 -13.85 -7.19 3.76
N SER A 150 -13.46 -5.94 3.51
CA SER A 150 -12.72 -5.59 2.29
C SER A 150 -11.32 -6.19 2.24
N PHE A 151 -10.74 -6.48 3.39
CA PHE A 151 -9.40 -7.07 3.48
C PHE A 151 -9.47 -8.47 4.11
N VAL A 152 -9.02 -9.47 3.37
CA VAL A 152 -8.89 -10.85 3.86
C VAL A 152 -7.48 -11.01 4.44
N ASP A 153 -7.38 -10.83 5.77
CA ASP A 153 -6.10 -10.94 6.48
C ASP A 153 -6.34 -11.54 7.88
N PRO A 154 -5.62 -12.60 8.27
CA PRO A 154 -5.83 -13.26 9.57
C PRO A 154 -5.62 -12.32 10.77
N ARG A 155 -4.82 -11.28 10.63
CA ARG A 155 -4.58 -10.27 11.69
C ARG A 155 -5.78 -9.37 11.93
N LEU A 156 -6.67 -9.21 10.94
CA LEU A 156 -7.93 -8.46 11.07
C LEU A 156 -9.12 -9.36 11.45
N ALA A 157 -9.01 -10.68 11.30
CA ALA A 157 -10.12 -11.62 11.47
C ALA A 157 -10.77 -11.53 12.86
N ASN A 158 -9.96 -11.33 13.92
CA ASN A 158 -10.41 -11.25 15.30
C ASN A 158 -10.41 -9.81 15.84
N MET A 159 -10.38 -8.81 14.97
CA MET A 159 -10.34 -7.42 15.36
C MET A 159 -11.60 -7.02 16.12
N ARG A 160 -11.43 -6.35 17.25
CA ARG A 160 -12.53 -5.75 18.01
C ARG A 160 -12.97 -4.45 17.33
N TRP A 161 -14.10 -4.50 16.64
CA TRP A 161 -14.65 -3.34 15.91
C TRP A 161 -15.41 -2.38 16.81
N GLU A 162 -16.19 -2.89 17.77
CA GLU A 162 -16.88 -2.10 18.77
C GLU A 162 -15.93 -1.81 19.92
N ARG A 163 -15.61 -0.53 20.09
CA ARG A 163 -14.73 -0.03 21.17
C ARG A 163 -15.59 0.87 22.05
N GLY A 164 -15.67 0.54 23.33
CA GLY A 164 -16.36 1.38 24.30
C GLY A 164 -15.78 2.81 24.30
N ARG A 165 -16.63 3.78 24.55
CA ARG A 165 -16.20 5.16 24.81
C ARG A 165 -15.49 5.27 26.14
#